data_d7efc20c731ab23135db67c103cd2651
#
_entry.id   d7efc20c731ab23135db67c103cd2651
#
_cell.length_a   1.000
_cell.length_b   1.000
_cell.length_c   1.000
_cell.angle_alpha   90.00
_cell.angle_beta   90.00
_cell.angle_gamma   90.00
#
_symmetry.space_group_name_H-M   'P 1'
#
loop_
_entity.id
_entity.type
_entity.pdbx_description
1 polymer ?
#
loop_
_entity_poly.entity_id
_entity_poly.type
_entity_poly.pdbx_seq_one_letter_code
_entity_poly.pdbx_strand_id
1 'polypeptide(L)'
;SEFVPNVHFEKIPIKNLVSNQDYQRNLSQARIEKTAENFDLFQINPVKVSRRDGINYVFNGQHTIEIVALASGSRETPVWCMIYDDLCYEHEADIFANQMKFAKNLAPYEIFVANLEAQNQDQLMIKDLVESYGMKISSKRAPGHICAVSTLEAIYTKYGYQILNRVLRLIIGTWEGDCNSFSANIMNAVHRYQIHTCSQDPRCRDRCYR
;
A
#
# COMPACT_ATOMS: atom_id res chain seq x y z
N SER A 1 -32.04 -15.84 -3.33
CA SER A 1 -30.89 -16.73 -3.29
C SER A 1 -30.26 -16.63 -1.91
N GLU A 2 -30.06 -17.75 -1.21
CA GLU A 2 -29.49 -17.81 0.16
C GLU A 2 -28.04 -17.25 0.25
N PHE A 3 -27.38 -17.06 -0.89
CA PHE A 3 -25.99 -16.57 -0.95
C PHE A 3 -25.86 -15.10 -1.34
N VAL A 4 -26.96 -14.39 -1.54
CA VAL A 4 -26.95 -12.95 -1.87
C VAL A 4 -27.61 -12.18 -0.73
N PRO A 5 -26.87 -11.38 0.02
CA PRO A 5 -27.45 -10.56 1.10
C PRO A 5 -28.41 -9.52 0.54
N ASN A 6 -29.41 -9.17 1.33
CA ASN A 6 -30.34 -8.09 1.00
C ASN A 6 -29.63 -6.74 1.24
N VAL A 7 -29.00 -6.21 0.21
CA VAL A 7 -28.29 -4.94 0.24
C VAL A 7 -28.67 -4.07 -0.95
N HIS A 8 -28.61 -2.76 -0.75
CA HIS A 8 -28.78 -1.81 -1.83
C HIS A 8 -27.76 -0.68 -1.72
N PHE A 9 -27.65 0.15 -2.77
CA PHE A 9 -26.67 1.22 -2.86
C PHE A 9 -27.36 2.57 -2.91
N GLU A 10 -26.92 3.49 -2.05
CA GLU A 10 -27.37 4.88 -2.03
C GLU A 10 -26.17 5.84 -1.92
N LYS A 11 -26.34 7.05 -2.44
CA LYS A 11 -25.45 8.18 -2.16
C LYS A 11 -25.93 8.91 -0.91
N ILE A 12 -25.15 8.92 0.14
CA ILE A 12 -25.49 9.56 1.41
C ILE A 12 -24.48 10.65 1.72
N PRO A 13 -24.92 11.89 2.03
CA PRO A 13 -24.01 12.94 2.52
C PRO A 13 -23.31 12.48 3.79
N ILE A 14 -22.02 12.76 3.89
CA ILE A 14 -21.15 12.31 5.02
C ILE A 14 -21.74 12.77 6.37
N LYS A 15 -22.35 13.95 6.44
CA LYS A 15 -22.99 14.45 7.67
C LYS A 15 -24.12 13.56 8.20
N ASN A 16 -24.73 12.76 7.33
CA ASN A 16 -25.84 11.86 7.69
C ASN A 16 -25.37 10.44 8.02
N LEU A 17 -24.07 10.23 8.14
CA LEU A 17 -23.44 8.97 8.51
C LEU A 17 -22.95 9.05 9.96
N VAL A 18 -23.29 8.04 10.74
CA VAL A 18 -22.87 7.93 12.15
C VAL A 18 -21.81 6.83 12.26
N SER A 19 -20.62 7.22 12.68
CA SER A 19 -19.54 6.25 12.95
C SER A 19 -19.68 5.70 14.36
N ASN A 20 -19.78 4.38 14.48
CA ASN A 20 -19.72 3.73 15.79
C ASN A 20 -18.25 3.47 16.14
N GLN A 21 -17.77 4.11 17.22
CA GLN A 21 -16.36 4.06 17.61
C GLN A 21 -16.02 2.94 18.60
N ASP A 22 -17.01 2.25 19.15
CA ASP A 22 -16.81 1.30 20.24
C ASP A 22 -15.98 0.07 19.79
N TYR A 23 -16.09 -0.35 18.53
CA TYR A 23 -15.36 -1.49 17.99
C TYR A 23 -14.46 -1.15 16.80
N GLN A 24 -14.40 0.11 16.37
CA GLN A 24 -13.64 0.51 15.20
C GLN A 24 -12.22 0.98 15.56
N ARG A 25 -11.30 0.86 14.59
CA ARG A 25 -9.92 1.32 14.77
C ARG A 25 -9.86 2.83 14.94
N ASN A 26 -8.95 3.30 15.77
CA ASN A 26 -8.58 4.70 15.79
C ASN A 26 -8.12 5.15 14.40
N LEU A 27 -8.67 6.27 13.95
CA LEU A 27 -8.30 6.86 12.67
C LEU A 27 -6.86 7.38 12.71
N SER A 28 -6.08 7.03 11.72
CA SER A 28 -4.74 7.57 11.55
C SER A 28 -4.81 8.86 10.74
N GLN A 29 -4.71 9.99 11.42
CA GLN A 29 -4.76 11.32 10.79
C GLN A 29 -3.70 11.48 9.69
N ALA A 30 -2.45 11.09 9.96
CA ALA A 30 -1.36 11.15 8.99
C ALA A 30 -1.63 10.31 7.72
N ARG A 31 -2.31 9.17 7.87
CA ARG A 31 -2.70 8.33 6.73
C ARG A 31 -3.82 8.97 5.91
N ILE A 32 -4.79 9.60 6.57
CA ILE A 32 -5.89 10.30 5.93
C ILE A 32 -5.35 11.45 5.10
N GLU A 33 -4.49 12.30 5.67
CA GLU A 33 -3.88 13.45 5.00
C GLU A 33 -3.06 13.02 3.78
N LYS A 34 -2.17 12.04 3.95
CA LYS A 34 -1.34 11.51 2.85
C LYS A 34 -2.19 10.92 1.72
N THR A 35 -3.29 10.25 2.04
CA THR A 35 -4.17 9.66 1.03
C THR A 35 -5.00 10.73 0.34
N ALA A 36 -5.45 11.76 1.06
CA ALA A 36 -6.22 12.87 0.49
C ALA A 36 -5.40 13.71 -0.50
N GLU A 37 -4.08 13.85 -0.30
CA GLU A 37 -3.16 14.53 -1.23
C GLU A 37 -3.08 13.86 -2.60
N ASN A 38 -3.22 12.52 -2.66
CA ASN A 38 -3.16 11.71 -3.87
C ASN A 38 -4.50 11.01 -4.15
N PHE A 39 -5.57 11.74 -3.96
CA PHE A 39 -6.92 11.21 -3.99
C PHE A 39 -7.38 10.84 -5.40
N ASP A 40 -7.76 9.57 -5.58
CA ASP A 40 -8.35 9.04 -6.80
C ASP A 40 -9.76 8.50 -6.52
N LEU A 41 -10.76 9.11 -7.14
CA LEU A 41 -12.18 8.74 -7.00
C LEU A 41 -12.47 7.28 -7.34
N PHE A 42 -11.72 6.69 -8.27
CA PHE A 42 -11.92 5.31 -8.70
C PHE A 42 -11.35 4.27 -7.72
N GLN A 43 -10.53 4.70 -6.76
CA GLN A 43 -9.97 3.83 -5.72
C GLN A 43 -10.85 3.75 -4.46
N ILE A 44 -11.98 4.46 -4.44
CA ILE A 44 -12.89 4.47 -3.29
C ILE A 44 -13.81 3.26 -3.32
N ASN A 45 -13.79 2.49 -2.24
CA ASN A 45 -14.80 1.46 -2.00
C ASN A 45 -16.04 2.07 -1.36
N PRO A 46 -17.25 1.55 -1.67
CA PRO A 46 -18.46 1.96 -0.97
C PRO A 46 -18.34 1.76 0.53
N VAL A 47 -18.88 2.72 1.28
CA VAL A 47 -18.96 2.65 2.74
C VAL A 47 -20.03 1.64 3.12
N LYS A 48 -19.75 0.72 4.05
CA LYS A 48 -20.76 -0.23 4.53
C LYS A 48 -21.54 0.36 5.70
N VAL A 49 -22.84 0.37 5.53
CA VAL A 49 -23.79 1.03 6.42
C VAL A 49 -24.85 0.05 6.87
N SER A 50 -25.10 0.00 8.17
CA SER A 50 -26.29 -0.64 8.74
C SER A 50 -27.32 0.45 9.00
N ARG A 51 -28.51 0.30 8.40
CA ARG A 51 -29.62 1.22 8.62
C ARG A 51 -30.56 0.66 9.67
N ARG A 52 -30.63 1.36 10.83
CA ARG A 52 -31.51 1.00 11.93
C ARG A 52 -32.27 2.24 12.41
N ASP A 53 -33.56 2.13 12.56
CA ASP A 53 -34.42 3.22 13.06
C ASP A 53 -34.23 4.56 12.31
N GLY A 54 -33.98 4.48 11.00
CA GLY A 54 -33.71 5.63 10.15
C GLY A 54 -32.32 6.25 10.28
N ILE A 55 -31.43 5.65 11.09
CA ILE A 55 -30.05 6.10 11.29
C ILE A 55 -29.08 5.23 10.51
N ASN A 56 -28.12 5.86 9.85
CA ASN A 56 -27.10 5.20 9.02
C ASN A 56 -25.82 4.99 9.82
N TYR A 57 -25.63 3.81 10.39
CA TYR A 57 -24.44 3.45 11.16
C TYR A 57 -23.37 2.87 10.26
N VAL A 58 -22.19 3.52 10.23
CA VAL A 58 -21.04 3.04 9.47
C VAL A 58 -20.32 1.96 10.25
N PHE A 59 -20.21 0.76 9.69
CA PHE A 59 -19.42 -0.31 10.28
C PHE A 59 -18.16 -0.66 9.48
N ASN A 60 -18.00 -0.15 8.25
CA ASN A 60 -16.75 -0.21 7.49
C ASN A 60 -16.66 0.97 6.52
N GLY A 61 -15.47 1.57 6.38
CA GLY A 61 -15.22 2.68 5.47
C GLY A 61 -15.03 4.04 6.15
N GLN A 62 -14.77 4.11 7.46
CA GLN A 62 -14.53 5.37 8.18
C GLN A 62 -13.38 6.18 7.60
N HIS A 63 -12.25 5.53 7.24
CA HIS A 63 -11.13 6.23 6.59
C HIS A 63 -11.56 6.85 5.26
N THR A 64 -12.36 6.12 4.47
CA THR A 64 -12.93 6.64 3.20
C THR A 64 -13.73 7.91 3.43
N ILE A 65 -14.61 7.92 4.44
CA ILE A 65 -15.41 9.09 4.80
C ILE A 65 -14.53 10.30 5.11
N GLU A 66 -13.52 10.14 5.95
CA GLU A 66 -12.65 11.24 6.37
C GLU A 66 -11.73 11.71 5.22
N ILE A 67 -11.24 10.80 4.37
CA ILE A 67 -10.48 11.14 3.17
C ILE A 67 -11.33 11.98 2.21
N VAL A 68 -12.57 11.56 1.93
CA VAL A 68 -13.48 12.30 1.05
C VAL A 68 -13.86 13.65 1.65
N ALA A 69 -14.15 13.71 2.95
CA ALA A 69 -14.46 14.96 3.63
C ALA A 69 -13.29 15.95 3.56
N LEU A 70 -12.07 15.48 3.76
CA LEU A 70 -10.86 16.31 3.68
C LEU A 70 -10.58 16.76 2.24
N ALA A 71 -10.62 15.85 1.27
CA ALA A 71 -10.33 16.14 -0.12
C ALA A 71 -11.37 17.11 -0.76
N SER A 72 -12.64 16.97 -0.38
CA SER A 72 -13.71 17.85 -0.86
C SER A 72 -13.89 19.14 -0.05
N GLY A 73 -13.32 19.20 1.15
CA GLY A 73 -13.51 20.31 2.09
C GLY A 73 -14.92 20.41 2.69
N SER A 74 -15.75 19.37 2.56
CA SER A 74 -17.16 19.42 2.99
C SER A 74 -17.72 18.07 3.41
N ARG A 75 -18.46 18.05 4.51
CA ARG A 75 -19.27 16.89 4.93
C ARG A 75 -20.65 16.80 4.26
N GLU A 76 -21.00 17.77 3.44
CA GLU A 76 -22.18 17.72 2.53
C GLU A 76 -21.92 16.79 1.33
N THR A 77 -20.64 16.51 1.04
CA THR A 77 -20.24 15.62 -0.05
C THR A 77 -20.84 14.23 0.16
N PRO A 78 -21.56 13.68 -0.84
CA PRO A 78 -22.11 12.34 -0.74
C PRO A 78 -21.03 11.29 -1.03
N VAL A 79 -21.15 10.16 -0.38
CA VAL A 79 -20.36 8.94 -0.66
C VAL A 79 -21.30 7.80 -1.04
N TRP A 80 -20.81 6.88 -1.86
CA TRP A 80 -21.54 5.65 -2.12
C TRP A 80 -21.56 4.77 -0.88
N CYS A 81 -22.74 4.37 -0.46
CA CYS A 81 -22.98 3.48 0.66
C CYS A 81 -23.62 2.18 0.20
N MET A 82 -23.10 1.07 0.70
CA MET A 82 -23.71 -0.24 0.61
C MET A 82 -24.52 -0.48 1.88
N ILE A 83 -25.84 -0.49 1.79
CA ILE A 83 -26.74 -0.46 2.93
C ILE A 83 -27.30 -1.83 3.23
N TYR A 84 -27.25 -2.19 4.48
CA TYR A 84 -27.81 -3.39 5.09
C TYR A 84 -28.93 -2.98 6.02
N ASP A 85 -30.18 -3.37 5.71
CA ASP A 85 -31.36 -2.98 6.50
C ASP A 85 -31.68 -3.96 7.63
N ASP A 86 -31.13 -5.17 7.61
CA ASP A 86 -31.50 -6.27 8.51
C ASP A 86 -30.43 -6.62 9.56
N LEU A 87 -29.42 -5.77 9.77
CA LEU A 87 -28.35 -6.03 10.73
C LEU A 87 -28.71 -5.51 12.12
N CYS A 88 -28.40 -6.30 13.15
CA CYS A 88 -28.30 -5.82 14.51
C CYS A 88 -26.87 -5.41 14.86
N TYR A 89 -26.67 -4.70 15.96
CA TYR A 89 -25.37 -4.20 16.40
C TYR A 89 -24.31 -5.30 16.56
N GLU A 90 -24.71 -6.42 17.17
CA GLU A 90 -23.82 -7.57 17.40
C GLU A 90 -23.37 -8.18 16.07
N HIS A 91 -24.26 -8.25 15.08
CA HIS A 91 -23.95 -8.78 13.76
C HIS A 91 -23.03 -7.82 12.97
N GLU A 92 -23.21 -6.50 13.10
CA GLU A 92 -22.29 -5.50 12.52
C GLU A 92 -20.87 -5.69 13.04
N ALA A 93 -20.72 -5.82 14.37
CA ALA A 93 -19.43 -6.03 15.02
C ALA A 93 -18.76 -7.33 14.58
N ASP A 94 -19.55 -8.41 14.45
CA ASP A 94 -19.05 -9.71 13.98
C ASP A 94 -18.60 -9.64 12.51
N ILE A 95 -19.37 -9.02 11.63
CA ILE A 95 -19.00 -8.81 10.23
C ILE A 95 -17.70 -8.01 10.15
N PHE A 96 -17.58 -6.92 10.91
CA PHE A 96 -16.36 -6.10 10.93
C PHE A 96 -15.14 -6.92 11.37
N ALA A 97 -15.26 -7.66 12.46
CA ALA A 97 -14.19 -8.49 13.00
C ALA A 97 -13.74 -9.56 12.01
N ASN A 98 -14.69 -10.25 11.37
CA ASN A 98 -14.41 -11.32 10.41
C ASN A 98 -13.82 -10.76 9.10
N GLN A 99 -14.30 -9.62 8.59
CA GLN A 99 -13.71 -8.99 7.42
C GLN A 99 -12.24 -8.59 7.65
N MET A 100 -11.93 -8.05 8.83
CA MET A 100 -10.56 -7.70 9.19
C MET A 100 -9.66 -8.92 9.40
N LYS A 101 -10.21 -10.01 9.93
CA LYS A 101 -9.49 -11.27 10.16
C LYS A 101 -9.12 -11.99 8.87
N PHE A 102 -10.01 -11.99 7.89
CA PHE A 102 -9.83 -12.74 6.63
C PHE A 102 -9.31 -11.87 5.49
N ALA A 103 -9.15 -10.55 5.68
CA ALA A 103 -8.52 -9.68 4.69
C ALA A 103 -7.04 -10.05 4.56
N LYS A 104 -6.66 -10.70 3.48
CA LYS A 104 -5.26 -10.96 3.13
C LYS A 104 -4.69 -9.72 2.46
N ASN A 105 -3.65 -9.13 3.07
CA ASN A 105 -2.89 -8.09 2.41
C ASN A 105 -2.16 -8.66 1.19
N LEU A 106 -2.11 -7.89 0.11
CA LEU A 106 -1.28 -8.23 -1.05
C LEU A 106 0.19 -8.35 -0.64
N ALA A 107 0.88 -9.37 -1.16
CA ALA A 107 2.32 -9.48 -0.98
C ALA A 107 3.05 -8.35 -1.73
N PRO A 108 4.22 -7.90 -1.27
CA PRO A 108 4.98 -6.86 -1.95
C PRO A 108 5.24 -7.15 -3.44
N TYR A 109 5.47 -8.39 -3.79
CA TYR A 109 5.64 -8.81 -5.18
C TYR A 109 4.36 -8.62 -6.02
N GLU A 110 3.18 -8.93 -5.45
CA GLU A 110 1.89 -8.74 -6.12
C GLU A 110 1.61 -7.26 -6.39
N ILE A 111 1.94 -6.39 -5.43
CA ILE A 111 1.84 -4.93 -5.57
C ILE A 111 2.81 -4.43 -6.64
N PHE A 112 4.04 -4.92 -6.64
CA PHE A 112 5.07 -4.57 -7.63
C PHE A 112 4.61 -4.92 -9.05
N VAL A 113 4.08 -6.13 -9.26
CA VAL A 113 3.55 -6.56 -10.57
C VAL A 113 2.38 -5.69 -11.01
N ALA A 114 1.44 -5.38 -10.12
CA ALA A 114 0.33 -4.48 -10.44
C ALA A 114 0.82 -3.07 -10.85
N ASN A 115 1.86 -2.55 -10.19
CA ASN A 115 2.49 -1.29 -10.56
C ASN A 115 3.21 -1.34 -11.91
N LEU A 116 3.80 -2.48 -12.28
CA LEU A 116 4.36 -2.67 -13.63
C LEU A 116 3.26 -2.63 -14.70
N GLU A 117 2.15 -3.31 -14.48
CA GLU A 117 0.99 -3.27 -15.39
C GLU A 117 0.41 -1.86 -15.51
N ALA A 118 0.41 -1.09 -14.41
CA ALA A 118 0.03 0.31 -14.39
C ALA A 118 1.07 1.25 -15.01
N GLN A 119 2.18 0.73 -15.58
CA GLN A 119 3.26 1.50 -16.23
C GLN A 119 3.92 2.52 -15.29
N ASN A 120 3.98 2.24 -13.98
CA ASN A 120 4.66 3.09 -13.04
C ASN A 120 6.18 3.11 -13.28
N GLN A 121 6.73 4.30 -13.51
CA GLN A 121 8.11 4.50 -13.96
C GLN A 121 9.15 3.95 -12.99
N ASP A 122 8.93 4.09 -11.68
CA ASP A 122 9.87 3.60 -10.66
C ASP A 122 10.01 2.07 -10.72
N GLN A 123 8.89 1.35 -10.83
CA GLN A 123 8.91 -0.10 -10.93
C GLN A 123 9.50 -0.59 -12.24
N LEU A 124 9.22 0.10 -13.35
CA LEU A 124 9.85 -0.19 -14.63
C LEU A 124 11.38 -0.02 -14.56
N MET A 125 11.86 1.08 -13.98
CA MET A 125 13.30 1.34 -13.83
C MET A 125 13.98 0.31 -12.92
N ILE A 126 13.34 -0.10 -11.83
CA ILE A 126 13.86 -1.14 -10.94
C ILE A 126 13.92 -2.48 -11.68
N LYS A 127 12.87 -2.83 -12.41
CA LYS A 127 12.83 -4.06 -13.22
C LYS A 127 13.94 -4.08 -14.25
N ASP A 128 14.06 -3.04 -15.06
CA ASP A 128 15.05 -2.94 -16.12
C ASP A 128 16.48 -3.01 -15.56
N LEU A 129 16.72 -2.37 -14.42
CA LEU A 129 18.01 -2.43 -13.74
C LEU A 129 18.34 -3.86 -13.28
N VAL A 130 17.41 -4.57 -12.66
CA VAL A 130 17.59 -5.95 -12.21
C VAL A 130 17.84 -6.88 -13.40
N GLU A 131 17.04 -6.73 -14.44
CA GLU A 131 17.16 -7.53 -15.68
C GLU A 131 18.47 -7.26 -16.44
N SER A 132 19.02 -6.04 -16.38
CA SER A 132 20.31 -5.70 -16.99
C SER A 132 21.48 -6.51 -16.42
N TYR A 133 21.33 -7.04 -15.20
CA TYR A 133 22.27 -7.95 -14.58
C TYR A 133 21.96 -9.44 -14.81
N GLY A 134 21.00 -9.77 -15.68
CA GLY A 134 20.54 -11.13 -15.89
C GLY A 134 19.77 -11.73 -14.72
N MET A 135 19.33 -10.90 -13.79
CA MET A 135 18.55 -11.29 -12.61
C MET A 135 17.06 -11.09 -12.86
N LYS A 136 16.21 -11.68 -12.00
CA LYS A 136 14.76 -11.58 -12.11
C LYS A 136 14.12 -11.26 -10.76
N ILE A 137 13.16 -10.36 -10.74
CA ILE A 137 12.31 -10.12 -9.56
C ILE A 137 11.24 -11.21 -9.51
N SER A 138 11.07 -11.86 -8.35
CA SER A 138 10.19 -13.02 -8.22
C SER A 138 9.66 -13.17 -6.79
N SER A 139 8.50 -13.84 -6.65
CA SER A 139 7.99 -14.30 -5.36
C SER A 139 8.64 -15.62 -4.88
N LYS A 140 9.33 -16.33 -5.76
CA LYS A 140 9.93 -17.64 -5.48
C LYS A 140 11.46 -17.51 -5.45
N ARG A 141 12.08 -18.10 -4.43
CA ARG A 141 13.54 -18.19 -4.33
C ARG A 141 14.10 -19.17 -5.35
N ALA A 142 15.03 -18.70 -6.15
CA ALA A 142 15.82 -19.50 -7.10
C ALA A 142 17.11 -18.75 -7.41
N PRO A 143 18.16 -19.42 -7.91
CA PRO A 143 19.36 -18.75 -8.42
C PRO A 143 18.98 -17.67 -9.45
N GLY A 144 19.59 -16.50 -9.36
CA GLY A 144 19.26 -15.38 -10.23
C GLY A 144 17.94 -14.65 -9.92
N HIS A 145 17.26 -14.99 -8.80
CA HIS A 145 16.01 -14.36 -8.43
C HIS A 145 16.15 -13.47 -7.17
N ILE A 146 15.53 -12.30 -7.22
CA ILE A 146 15.46 -11.35 -6.11
C ILE A 146 14.02 -11.32 -5.58
N CYS A 147 13.83 -11.73 -4.31
CA CYS A 147 12.51 -11.77 -3.67
C CYS A 147 12.27 -10.61 -2.69
N ALA A 148 13.30 -9.85 -2.33
CA ALA A 148 13.20 -8.74 -1.38
C ALA A 148 12.70 -7.46 -2.07
N VAL A 149 11.52 -7.51 -2.66
CA VAL A 149 10.94 -6.46 -3.50
C VAL A 149 10.80 -5.14 -2.74
N SER A 150 10.22 -5.17 -1.52
CA SER A 150 10.07 -3.96 -0.70
C SER A 150 11.42 -3.28 -0.39
N THR A 151 12.50 -4.06 -0.31
CA THR A 151 13.84 -3.50 -0.06
C THR A 151 14.40 -2.84 -1.33
N LEU A 152 14.19 -3.44 -2.51
CA LEU A 152 14.53 -2.81 -3.79
C LEU A 152 13.82 -1.46 -3.93
N GLU A 153 12.51 -1.44 -3.74
CA GLU A 153 11.70 -0.22 -3.83
C GLU A 153 12.12 0.83 -2.79
N ALA A 154 12.35 0.43 -1.54
CA ALA A 154 12.77 1.36 -0.48
C ALA A 154 14.13 2.00 -0.77
N ILE A 155 15.10 1.25 -1.27
CA ILE A 155 16.42 1.78 -1.66
C ILE A 155 16.26 2.72 -2.85
N TYR A 156 15.50 2.33 -3.88
CA TYR A 156 15.28 3.15 -5.06
C TYR A 156 14.57 4.46 -4.71
N THR A 157 13.44 4.40 -4.01
CA THR A 157 12.63 5.58 -3.66
C THR A 157 13.41 6.57 -2.81
N LYS A 158 14.21 6.09 -1.86
CA LYS A 158 14.93 6.96 -0.94
C LYS A 158 16.25 7.48 -1.48
N TYR A 159 16.96 6.70 -2.29
CA TYR A 159 18.35 6.99 -2.66
C TYR A 159 18.59 6.96 -4.18
N GLY A 160 17.58 6.64 -4.96
CA GLY A 160 17.60 6.68 -6.42
C GLY A 160 18.32 5.52 -7.09
N TYR A 161 18.27 5.58 -8.42
CA TYR A 161 18.81 4.57 -9.32
C TYR A 161 20.30 4.23 -9.08
N GLN A 162 21.14 5.25 -8.89
CA GLN A 162 22.60 5.07 -8.80
C GLN A 162 23.02 4.26 -7.57
N ILE A 163 22.35 4.48 -6.44
CA ILE A 163 22.64 3.74 -5.21
C ILE A 163 22.14 2.31 -5.34
N LEU A 164 20.94 2.09 -5.85
CA LEU A 164 20.42 0.74 -6.10
C LEU A 164 21.33 -0.03 -7.06
N ASN A 165 21.78 0.59 -8.15
CA ASN A 165 22.70 -0.01 -9.11
C ASN A 165 24.03 -0.44 -8.43
N ARG A 166 24.63 0.40 -7.58
CA ARG A 166 25.87 0.07 -6.85
C ARG A 166 25.66 -1.09 -5.89
N VAL A 167 24.53 -1.12 -5.18
CA VAL A 167 24.17 -2.22 -4.27
C VAL A 167 24.06 -3.54 -5.02
N LEU A 168 23.31 -3.57 -6.12
CA LEU A 168 23.16 -4.78 -6.96
C LEU A 168 24.50 -5.24 -7.53
N ARG A 169 25.28 -4.31 -8.10
CA ARG A 169 26.58 -4.62 -8.66
C ARG A 169 27.54 -5.24 -7.66
N LEU A 170 27.57 -4.73 -6.41
CA LEU A 170 28.43 -5.27 -5.37
C LEU A 170 27.98 -6.66 -4.94
N ILE A 171 26.67 -6.87 -4.72
CA ILE A 171 26.13 -8.17 -4.31
C ILE A 171 26.37 -9.22 -5.39
N ILE A 172 26.08 -8.90 -6.63
CA ILE A 172 26.27 -9.82 -7.76
C ILE A 172 27.75 -10.15 -7.97
N GLY A 173 28.62 -9.14 -7.92
CA GLY A 173 30.07 -9.34 -8.06
C GLY A 173 30.71 -10.13 -6.92
N THR A 174 30.08 -10.17 -5.75
CA THR A 174 30.59 -10.90 -4.58
C THR A 174 30.03 -12.33 -4.48
N TRP A 175 28.76 -12.54 -4.82
CA TRP A 175 28.04 -13.81 -4.59
C TRP A 175 27.43 -14.41 -5.87
N GLU A 176 27.81 -13.91 -7.03
CA GLU A 176 27.45 -14.49 -8.35
C GLU A 176 25.95 -14.76 -8.55
N GLY A 177 25.07 -13.99 -7.91
CA GLY A 177 23.61 -14.13 -8.05
C GLY A 177 23.00 -15.20 -7.14
N ASP A 178 23.68 -15.65 -6.08
CA ASP A 178 23.04 -16.49 -5.06
C ASP A 178 21.82 -15.79 -4.46
N CYS A 179 20.67 -16.47 -4.49
CA CYS A 179 19.41 -15.91 -4.03
C CYS A 179 19.40 -15.51 -2.55
N ASN A 180 20.24 -16.09 -1.69
CA ASN A 180 20.35 -15.73 -0.29
C ASN A 180 21.08 -14.40 -0.09
N SER A 181 21.97 -14.02 -1.02
CA SER A 181 22.68 -12.74 -0.99
C SER A 181 21.77 -11.53 -1.20
N PHE A 182 20.60 -11.73 -1.76
CA PHE A 182 19.57 -10.70 -1.96
C PHE A 182 18.52 -10.65 -0.83
N SER A 183 18.87 -11.15 0.36
CA SER A 183 18.01 -10.95 1.54
C SER A 183 17.94 -9.46 1.90
N ALA A 184 16.82 -9.04 2.50
CA ALA A 184 16.65 -7.66 2.94
C ALA A 184 17.79 -7.18 3.87
N ASN A 185 18.27 -8.05 4.74
CA ASN A 185 19.37 -7.74 5.68
C ASN A 185 20.68 -7.44 4.94
N ILE A 186 21.06 -8.28 3.97
CA ILE A 186 22.29 -8.07 3.20
C ILE A 186 22.17 -6.83 2.33
N MET A 187 21.08 -6.65 1.62
CA MET A 187 20.84 -5.46 0.78
C MET A 187 20.89 -4.18 1.60
N ASN A 188 20.29 -4.16 2.78
CA ASN A 188 20.33 -3.00 3.68
C ASN A 188 21.74 -2.76 4.28
N ALA A 189 22.49 -3.80 4.59
CA ALA A 189 23.87 -3.66 5.06
C ALA A 189 24.79 -3.08 3.97
N VAL A 190 24.71 -3.63 2.76
CA VAL A 190 25.48 -3.15 1.61
C VAL A 190 25.11 -1.70 1.24
N HIS A 191 23.83 -1.38 1.26
CA HIS A 191 23.35 -0.03 1.01
C HIS A 191 23.91 0.98 2.04
N ARG A 192 23.88 0.66 3.34
CA ARG A 192 24.47 1.52 4.39
C ARG A 192 25.97 1.73 4.19
N TYR A 193 26.68 0.67 3.85
CA TYR A 193 28.12 0.75 3.51
C TYR A 193 28.37 1.68 2.33
N GLN A 194 27.58 1.56 1.26
CA GLN A 194 27.71 2.41 0.07
C GLN A 194 27.47 3.90 0.37
N ILE A 195 26.49 4.23 1.19
CA ILE A 195 26.24 5.61 1.59
C ILE A 195 27.39 6.14 2.44
N HIS A 196 27.87 5.35 3.42
CA HIS A 196 28.94 5.77 4.29
C HIS A 196 30.23 6.05 3.51
N THR A 197 30.61 5.18 2.58
CA THR A 197 31.78 5.38 1.72
C THR A 197 31.64 6.57 0.77
N CYS A 198 30.43 6.81 0.23
CA CYS A 198 30.15 8.00 -0.59
C CYS A 198 30.24 9.31 0.21
N SER A 199 29.85 9.31 1.47
CA SER A 199 29.91 10.53 2.30
C SER A 199 31.33 10.93 2.68
N GLN A 200 32.27 9.99 2.65
CA GLN A 200 33.66 10.21 2.97
C GLN A 200 34.53 10.63 1.77
N ASP A 201 34.10 10.38 0.53
CA ASP A 201 34.81 10.78 -0.69
C ASP A 201 34.29 12.13 -1.19
N PRO A 202 35.11 13.22 -1.16
CA PRO A 202 34.69 14.54 -1.65
C PRO A 202 34.23 14.54 -3.11
N ARG A 203 34.71 13.60 -3.92
CA ARG A 203 34.37 13.46 -5.36
C ARG A 203 33.02 12.74 -5.58
N CYS A 204 32.51 12.07 -4.56
CA CYS A 204 31.22 11.35 -4.61
C CYS A 204 30.03 12.21 -4.13
N ARG A 205 30.25 13.25 -3.30
CA ARG A 205 29.18 14.09 -2.73
C ARG A 205 28.21 14.66 -3.78
N ASP A 206 28.75 15.11 -4.91
CA ASP A 206 27.92 15.75 -5.95
C ASP A 206 27.19 14.77 -6.87
N ARG A 207 27.50 13.45 -6.80
CA ARG A 207 26.92 12.43 -7.68
C ARG A 207 25.88 11.52 -7.00
N CYS A 208 25.79 11.57 -5.67
CA CYS A 208 24.87 10.69 -4.92
C CYS A 208 23.51 11.31 -4.65
N TYR A 209 23.34 12.61 -4.88
CA TYR A 209 22.12 13.37 -4.53
C TYR A 209 21.52 14.13 -5.72
N ARG A 210 21.89 13.77 -6.97
CA ARG A 210 21.22 14.28 -8.19
C ARG A 210 20.47 13.18 -8.91
#